data_a9114ae593cef06702d6df34f0f41b63
#
_entry.id   a9114ae593cef06702d6df34f0f41b63
#
_cell.length_a   1.000
_cell.length_b   1.000
_cell.length_c   1.000
_cell.angle_alpha   90.00
_cell.angle_beta   90.00
_cell.angle_gamma   90.00
#
_symmetry.space_group_name_H-M   'P 1'
#
loop_
_entity.id
_entity.type
_entity.pdbx_description
1 polymer ?
#
loop_
_entity_poly.entity_id
_entity_poly.type
_entity_poly.pdbx_seq_one_letter_code
_entity_poly.pdbx_strand_id
1 'polypeptide(L)'
;YVMKPNEYMMDFSVRTQGLSSVLNTSEPLQLNWDLTAFRNEKSVTYENRYTELIYEYENGKDDYLGQGKDDSKTIKDVTYVAYKQHFFTSILLTDTPFQKADFKSKNLVQNEETDTLQTKSFASVIPLEFKGGEVNYNMNWYYGPTDYKILNSYNKNLDEIVPLGWGIFGWINRYLFIPVFN
;
A
#
# COMPACT_ATOMS: atom_id res chain seq x y z
N TYR A 1 -8.33 -13.26 -10.66
CA TYR A 1 -8.21 -11.81 -10.97
C TYR A 1 -9.31 -11.38 -11.92
N VAL A 2 -9.96 -10.27 -11.62
CA VAL A 2 -10.95 -9.63 -12.51
C VAL A 2 -10.65 -8.14 -12.59
N MET A 3 -10.46 -7.62 -13.80
CA MET A 3 -10.21 -6.22 -14.06
C MET A 3 -11.34 -5.65 -14.91
N LYS A 4 -11.90 -4.51 -14.53
CA LYS A 4 -12.91 -3.81 -15.28
C LYS A 4 -12.27 -2.81 -16.24
N PRO A 5 -12.89 -2.55 -17.40
CA PRO A 5 -12.39 -1.54 -18.33
C PRO A 5 -12.34 -0.15 -17.66
N ASN A 6 -11.29 0.61 -17.98
CA ASN A 6 -11.10 1.99 -17.51
C ASN A 6 -11.00 2.15 -15.97
N GLU A 7 -10.64 1.10 -15.25
CA GLU A 7 -10.37 1.15 -13.82
C GLU A 7 -8.90 0.83 -13.51
N TYR A 8 -8.37 1.44 -12.46
CA TYR A 8 -7.03 1.14 -11.93
C TYR A 8 -7.06 0.06 -10.86
N MET A 9 -8.25 -0.40 -10.48
CA MET A 9 -8.46 -1.42 -9.45
C MET A 9 -8.84 -2.75 -10.07
N MET A 10 -8.24 -3.82 -9.56
CA MET A 10 -8.46 -5.19 -9.98
C MET A 10 -8.91 -6.02 -8.79
N ASP A 11 -10.00 -6.78 -8.96
CA ASP A 11 -10.42 -7.76 -7.95
C ASP A 11 -9.42 -8.91 -7.89
N PHE A 12 -9.03 -9.28 -6.69
CA PHE A 12 -8.08 -10.35 -6.41
C PHE A 12 -8.61 -11.21 -5.27
N SER A 13 -8.64 -12.51 -5.45
CA SER A 13 -9.03 -13.41 -4.38
C SER A 13 -8.12 -14.63 -4.28
N VAL A 14 -7.90 -15.08 -3.05
CA VAL A 14 -7.23 -16.34 -2.73
C VAL A 14 -8.24 -17.23 -2.04
N ARG A 15 -8.51 -18.39 -2.63
CA ARG A 15 -9.45 -19.39 -2.09
C ARG A 15 -8.84 -20.77 -2.19
N THR A 16 -9.01 -21.56 -1.14
CA THR A 16 -8.72 -23.00 -1.16
C THR A 16 -10.01 -23.75 -0.90
N GLN A 17 -10.18 -24.92 -1.53
CA GLN A 17 -11.31 -25.80 -1.30
C GLN A 17 -10.85 -27.26 -1.35
N GLY A 18 -11.15 -28.00 -0.27
CA GLY A 18 -10.84 -29.44 -0.17
C GLY A 18 -9.34 -29.77 -0.10
N LEU A 19 -8.49 -28.78 0.23
CA LEU A 19 -7.02 -28.94 0.26
C LEU A 19 -6.48 -29.29 1.66
N SER A 20 -7.33 -29.48 2.66
CA SER A 20 -6.92 -29.75 4.05
C SER A 20 -6.10 -31.04 4.23
N SER A 21 -6.21 -31.99 3.29
CA SER A 21 -5.40 -33.22 3.30
C SER A 21 -4.02 -33.07 2.66
N VAL A 22 -3.77 -31.95 1.95
CA VAL A 22 -2.53 -31.70 1.18
C VAL A 22 -1.76 -30.52 1.76
N LEU A 23 -2.47 -29.55 2.34
CA LEU A 23 -1.88 -28.36 2.96
C LEU A 23 -1.72 -28.55 4.47
N ASN A 24 -0.63 -28.05 5.00
CA ASN A 24 -0.50 -27.90 6.45
C ASN A 24 -1.35 -26.71 6.92
N THR A 25 -2.58 -27.00 7.36
CA THR A 25 -3.54 -25.97 7.81
C THR A 25 -3.27 -25.45 9.23
N SER A 26 -2.23 -25.95 9.90
CA SER A 26 -1.78 -25.43 11.20
C SER A 26 -0.95 -24.16 11.09
N GLU A 27 -0.49 -23.82 9.88
CA GLU A 27 0.26 -22.61 9.58
C GLU A 27 -0.45 -21.82 8.48
N PRO A 28 -0.50 -20.45 8.57
CA PRO A 28 -1.14 -19.64 7.56
C PRO A 28 -0.38 -19.66 6.23
N LEU A 29 -1.08 -19.47 5.14
CA LEU A 29 -0.45 -19.19 3.85
C LEU A 29 0.20 -17.80 3.91
N GLN A 30 1.41 -17.67 3.37
CA GLN A 30 2.11 -16.39 3.35
C GLN A 30 1.87 -15.68 2.01
N LEU A 31 1.26 -14.50 2.05
CA LEU A 31 1.26 -13.58 0.93
C LEU A 31 2.47 -12.66 1.07
N ASN A 32 3.43 -12.83 0.18
CA ASN A 32 4.62 -11.98 0.13
C ASN A 32 4.49 -11.00 -1.02
N TRP A 33 4.73 -9.73 -0.73
CA TRP A 33 4.75 -8.68 -1.74
C TRP A 33 5.99 -7.82 -1.57
N ASP A 34 6.84 -7.81 -2.58
CA ASP A 34 8.07 -7.05 -2.63
C ASP A 34 8.04 -6.07 -3.81
N LEU A 35 8.59 -4.89 -3.62
CA LEU A 35 8.76 -3.88 -4.65
C LEU A 35 10.06 -3.12 -4.45
N THR A 36 10.80 -2.91 -5.53
CA THR A 36 11.91 -1.95 -5.56
C THR A 36 11.49 -0.74 -6.39
N ALA A 37 11.47 0.43 -5.76
CA ALA A 37 11.09 1.67 -6.39
C ALA A 37 12.26 2.22 -7.21
N PHE A 38 12.04 2.41 -8.51
CA PHE A 38 12.98 3.05 -9.41
C PHE A 38 12.82 4.55 -9.40
N ARG A 39 13.92 5.26 -9.59
CA ARG A 39 13.93 6.70 -9.76
C ARG A 39 13.29 7.11 -11.08
N ASN A 40 12.36 8.06 -11.01
CA ASN A 40 11.68 8.64 -12.16
C ASN A 40 11.88 10.16 -12.27
N GLU A 41 12.38 10.82 -11.22
CA GLU A 41 12.51 12.27 -11.14
C GLU A 41 13.97 12.74 -11.16
N LYS A 42 14.17 14.04 -11.46
CA LYS A 42 15.51 14.66 -11.44
C LYS A 42 16.12 14.67 -10.04
N SER A 43 15.32 14.97 -9.02
CA SER A 43 15.79 15.05 -7.64
C SER A 43 15.56 13.72 -6.93
N VAL A 44 16.63 12.98 -6.69
CA VAL A 44 16.62 11.75 -5.89
C VAL A 44 16.09 11.99 -4.48
N THR A 45 16.58 13.06 -3.84
CA THR A 45 16.17 13.45 -2.48
C THR A 45 14.67 13.69 -2.40
N TYR A 46 14.14 14.45 -3.36
CA TYR A 46 12.71 14.78 -3.39
C TYR A 46 11.87 13.54 -3.62
N GLU A 47 12.17 12.73 -4.64
CA GLU A 47 11.45 11.51 -4.94
C GLU A 47 11.53 10.49 -3.78
N ASN A 48 12.73 10.30 -3.20
CA ASN A 48 12.93 9.39 -2.08
C ASN A 48 12.10 9.79 -0.85
N ARG A 49 11.90 11.08 -0.61
CA ARG A 49 11.06 11.59 0.47
C ARG A 49 9.58 11.21 0.31
N TYR A 50 9.07 11.21 -0.93
CA TYR A 50 7.68 10.86 -1.25
C TYR A 50 7.46 9.39 -1.60
N THR A 51 8.53 8.59 -1.60
CA THR A 51 8.45 7.14 -1.77
C THR A 51 8.27 6.51 -0.39
N GLU A 52 7.06 6.01 -0.10
CA GLU A 52 6.65 5.61 1.24
C GLU A 52 5.86 4.30 1.22
N LEU A 53 6.05 3.46 2.26
CA LEU A 53 5.13 2.38 2.59
C LEU A 53 4.12 2.93 3.61
N ILE A 54 2.85 3.02 3.19
CA ILE A 54 1.73 3.52 4.00
C ILE A 54 0.78 2.35 4.25
N TYR A 55 0.14 2.31 5.41
CA TYR A 55 -0.85 1.29 5.74
C TYR A 55 -1.98 1.89 6.58
N GLU A 56 -3.18 1.32 6.40
CA GLU A 56 -4.34 1.62 7.24
C GLU A 56 -4.63 0.43 8.16
N TYR A 57 -5.00 0.72 9.41
CA TYR A 57 -5.25 -0.26 10.45
C TYR A 57 -6.30 0.24 11.45
N GLU A 58 -6.83 -0.64 12.28
CA GLU A 58 -7.72 -0.32 13.40
C GLU A 58 -8.84 0.68 13.03
N ASN A 59 -9.65 0.37 12.02
CA ASN A 59 -10.81 1.16 11.61
C ASN A 59 -10.48 2.58 11.07
N GLY A 60 -9.52 2.68 10.20
CA GLY A 60 -9.26 3.89 9.44
C GLY A 60 -8.17 4.81 10.00
N LYS A 61 -7.30 4.28 10.85
CA LYS A 61 -6.05 4.95 11.21
C LYS A 61 -5.01 4.64 10.14
N ASP A 62 -4.36 5.63 9.63
CA ASP A 62 -3.22 5.50 8.72
C ASP A 62 -1.89 5.85 9.39
N ASP A 63 -0.83 5.19 8.96
CA ASP A 63 0.54 5.49 9.35
C ASP A 63 1.49 5.01 8.25
N TYR A 64 2.76 5.36 8.36
CA TYR A 64 3.80 5.01 7.37
C TYR A 64 5.09 4.52 8.03
N LEU A 65 5.91 3.83 7.26
CA LEU A 65 7.27 3.50 7.68
C LEU A 65 8.22 4.69 7.48
N GLY A 66 9.24 4.74 8.32
CA GLY A 66 10.16 5.88 8.43
C GLY A 66 10.69 6.39 7.10
N GLN A 67 10.57 7.70 6.91
CA GLN A 67 11.12 8.40 5.76
C GLN A 67 12.65 8.48 5.83
N GLY A 68 13.33 8.20 4.72
CA GLY A 68 14.78 8.39 4.60
C GLY A 68 15.68 7.43 5.40
N LYS A 69 15.12 6.43 6.05
CA LYS A 69 15.86 5.40 6.81
C LYS A 69 15.21 4.03 6.67
N ASP A 70 15.97 3.00 7.02
CA ASP A 70 15.43 1.66 7.15
C ASP A 70 14.46 1.60 8.33
N ASP A 71 13.31 0.97 8.12
CA ASP A 71 12.30 0.81 9.15
C ASP A 71 11.53 -0.51 8.96
N SER A 72 10.99 -1.03 10.06
CA SER A 72 10.15 -2.23 10.03
C SER A 72 9.13 -2.20 11.15
N LYS A 73 7.90 -2.62 10.85
CA LYS A 73 6.82 -2.70 11.83
C LYS A 73 6.00 -3.97 11.62
N THR A 74 5.47 -4.49 12.72
CA THR A 74 4.43 -5.51 12.73
C THR A 74 3.12 -4.84 13.14
N ILE A 75 2.10 -4.88 12.28
CA ILE A 75 0.83 -4.20 12.46
C ILE A 75 -0.30 -5.23 12.47
N LYS A 76 -1.35 -4.97 13.28
CA LYS A 76 -2.57 -5.78 13.34
C LYS A 76 -3.72 -5.04 12.67
N ASP A 77 -4.74 -5.82 12.28
CA ASP A 77 -6.00 -5.33 11.73
C ASP A 77 -5.81 -4.38 10.53
N VAL A 78 -4.93 -4.77 9.61
CA VAL A 78 -4.57 -3.98 8.43
C VAL A 78 -5.63 -4.13 7.35
N THR A 79 -6.16 -3.01 6.85
CA THR A 79 -7.16 -2.94 5.78
C THR A 79 -6.56 -2.67 4.42
N TYR A 80 -5.48 -1.88 4.36
CA TYR A 80 -4.67 -1.78 3.14
C TYR A 80 -3.19 -1.54 3.45
N VAL A 81 -2.35 -1.87 2.49
CA VAL A 81 -0.95 -1.45 2.41
C VAL A 81 -0.68 -0.85 1.04
N ALA A 82 -0.03 0.31 1.01
CA ALA A 82 0.31 1.05 -0.19
C ALA A 82 1.83 1.23 -0.32
N TYR A 83 2.37 0.90 -1.49
CA TYR A 83 3.71 1.27 -1.91
C TYR A 83 3.60 2.48 -2.81
N LYS A 84 3.72 3.64 -2.18
CA LYS A 84 3.53 4.93 -2.83
C LYS A 84 4.84 5.47 -3.38
N GLN A 85 4.84 5.90 -4.62
CA GLN A 85 5.81 6.81 -5.21
C GLN A 85 5.13 8.17 -5.44
N HIS A 86 5.86 9.17 -5.89
CA HIS A 86 5.33 10.53 -6.01
C HIS A 86 4.10 10.61 -6.93
N PHE A 87 4.16 10.00 -8.12
CA PHE A 87 3.09 10.07 -9.12
C PHE A 87 2.25 8.80 -9.24
N PHE A 88 2.76 7.68 -8.79
CA PHE A 88 2.09 6.37 -8.91
C PHE A 88 2.13 5.62 -7.59
N THR A 89 1.11 4.83 -7.37
CA THR A 89 1.02 3.97 -6.20
C THR A 89 0.50 2.58 -6.56
N SER A 90 0.93 1.61 -5.79
CA SER A 90 0.41 0.25 -5.80
C SER A 90 -0.19 -0.04 -4.43
N ILE A 91 -1.45 -0.48 -4.37
CA ILE A 91 -2.14 -0.71 -3.10
C ILE A 91 -2.76 -2.10 -3.09
N LEU A 92 -2.51 -2.85 -2.03
CA LEU A 92 -3.25 -4.07 -1.71
C LEU A 92 -4.28 -3.75 -0.63
N LEU A 93 -5.56 -3.96 -0.96
CA LEU A 93 -6.68 -3.78 -0.04
C LEU A 93 -7.32 -5.12 0.27
N THR A 94 -7.95 -5.22 1.43
CA THR A 94 -8.74 -6.40 1.82
C THR A 94 -10.10 -6.00 2.36
N ASP A 95 -11.13 -6.81 2.04
CA ASP A 95 -12.47 -6.63 2.61
C ASP A 95 -12.57 -7.16 4.05
N THR A 96 -11.67 -8.07 4.42
CA THR A 96 -11.53 -8.57 5.80
C THR A 96 -10.13 -8.20 6.28
N PRO A 97 -9.99 -7.39 7.35
CA PRO A 97 -8.68 -6.96 7.83
C PRO A 97 -7.71 -8.13 8.04
N PHE A 98 -6.50 -7.98 7.59
CA PHE A 98 -5.42 -8.91 7.88
C PHE A 98 -5.12 -8.85 9.37
N GLN A 99 -5.18 -9.98 10.07
CA GLN A 99 -4.93 -10.04 11.51
C GLN A 99 -3.54 -9.54 11.89
N LYS A 100 -2.58 -9.75 11.00
CA LYS A 100 -1.19 -9.32 11.13
C LYS A 100 -0.59 -9.05 9.77
N ALA A 101 0.30 -8.07 9.71
CA ALA A 101 1.18 -7.85 8.56
C ALA A 101 2.56 -7.38 9.07
N ASP A 102 3.62 -7.93 8.51
CA ASP A 102 4.99 -7.51 8.77
C ASP A 102 5.49 -6.68 7.60
N PHE A 103 5.85 -5.43 7.85
CA PHE A 103 6.29 -4.45 6.87
C PHE A 103 7.75 -4.10 7.03
N LYS A 104 8.46 -3.92 5.91
CA LYS A 104 9.84 -3.42 5.87
C LYS A 104 9.99 -2.39 4.77
N SER A 105 10.69 -1.31 5.09
CA SER A 105 11.15 -0.29 4.15
C SER A 105 12.66 -0.15 4.28
N LYS A 106 13.37 -0.24 3.18
CA LYS A 106 14.83 -0.06 3.14
C LYS A 106 15.16 1.11 2.22
N ASN A 107 15.92 2.07 2.75
CA ASN A 107 16.45 3.17 1.96
C ASN A 107 17.65 2.68 1.12
N LEU A 108 17.58 2.84 -0.19
CA LEU A 108 18.64 2.44 -1.12
C LEU A 108 19.54 3.61 -1.52
N VAL A 109 19.17 4.84 -1.18
CA VAL A 109 19.96 6.04 -1.44
C VAL A 109 20.86 6.33 -0.26
N GLN A 110 22.11 5.93 -0.36
CA GLN A 110 23.15 6.23 0.63
C GLN A 110 23.96 7.47 0.23
N ASN A 111 24.15 7.65 -1.07
CA ASN A 111 24.80 8.81 -1.65
C ASN A 111 23.99 9.30 -2.86
N GLU A 112 23.45 10.51 -2.78
CA GLU A 112 22.56 11.09 -3.80
C GLU A 112 23.26 11.34 -5.16
N GLU A 113 24.58 11.42 -5.19
CA GLU A 113 25.36 11.62 -6.43
C GLU A 113 25.57 10.32 -7.19
N THR A 114 25.65 9.19 -6.48
CA THR A 114 25.97 7.88 -7.08
C THR A 114 24.77 6.95 -7.15
N ASP A 115 23.85 7.02 -6.18
CA ASP A 115 22.72 6.13 -6.06
C ASP A 115 21.51 6.69 -6.84
N THR A 116 21.56 6.57 -8.16
CA THR A 116 20.66 7.29 -9.06
C THR A 116 19.57 6.42 -9.71
N LEU A 117 19.56 5.11 -9.46
CA LEU A 117 18.63 4.20 -10.13
C LEU A 117 17.42 3.80 -9.29
N GLN A 118 17.63 3.59 -7.99
CA GLN A 118 16.62 3.06 -7.08
C GLN A 118 16.55 3.92 -5.83
N THR A 119 15.34 4.12 -5.30
CA THR A 119 15.12 4.94 -4.11
C THR A 119 14.91 4.08 -2.87
N LYS A 120 13.98 3.14 -2.91
CA LYS A 120 13.64 2.25 -1.78
C LYS A 120 13.30 0.85 -2.22
N SER A 121 13.41 -0.10 -1.29
CA SER A 121 12.74 -1.38 -1.41
C SER A 121 11.74 -1.57 -0.27
N PHE A 122 10.57 -2.11 -0.62
CA PHE A 122 9.50 -2.43 0.29
C PHE A 122 9.25 -3.94 0.30
N ALA A 123 8.90 -4.47 1.47
CA ALA A 123 8.49 -5.86 1.62
C ALA A 123 7.33 -5.94 2.61
N SER A 124 6.32 -6.72 2.26
CA SER A 124 5.18 -7.07 3.11
C SER A 124 5.03 -8.57 3.18
N VAL A 125 4.92 -9.09 4.40
CA VAL A 125 4.59 -10.50 4.67
C VAL A 125 3.27 -10.54 5.42
N ILE A 126 2.25 -11.11 4.79
CA ILE A 126 0.87 -11.09 5.27
C ILE A 126 0.38 -12.53 5.41
N PRO A 127 0.19 -13.04 6.63
CA PRO A 127 -0.39 -14.35 6.86
C PRO A 127 -1.88 -14.37 6.47
N LEU A 128 -2.27 -15.31 5.63
CA LEU A 128 -3.66 -15.60 5.29
C LEU A 128 -4.12 -16.83 6.09
N GLU A 129 -4.91 -16.57 7.10
CA GLU A 129 -5.34 -17.58 8.07
C GLU A 129 -6.33 -18.59 7.46
N PHE A 130 -6.19 -19.85 7.84
CA PHE A 130 -7.19 -20.88 7.57
C PHE A 130 -8.39 -20.73 8.50
N LYS A 131 -9.59 -20.73 7.94
CA LYS A 131 -10.87 -20.80 8.67
C LYS A 131 -11.59 -22.07 8.27
N GLY A 132 -11.77 -23.00 9.22
CA GLY A 132 -12.37 -24.30 8.90
C GLY A 132 -11.54 -25.16 7.93
N GLY A 133 -10.22 -25.00 7.90
CA GLY A 133 -9.32 -25.71 6.99
C GLY A 133 -9.22 -25.11 5.58
N GLU A 134 -9.84 -23.97 5.34
CA GLU A 134 -9.84 -23.28 4.05
C GLU A 134 -9.40 -21.83 4.19
N VAL A 135 -8.78 -21.29 3.14
CA VAL A 135 -8.47 -19.86 2.99
C VAL A 135 -9.50 -19.24 2.07
N ASN A 136 -10.03 -18.08 2.46
CA ASN A 136 -10.96 -17.30 1.64
C ASN A 136 -10.78 -15.81 1.92
N TYR A 137 -9.98 -15.15 1.09
CA TYR A 137 -9.74 -13.72 1.15
C TYR A 137 -10.17 -13.07 -0.16
N ASN A 138 -11.04 -12.05 -0.07
CA ASN A 138 -11.34 -11.13 -1.14
C ASN A 138 -10.53 -9.88 -0.93
N MET A 139 -9.81 -9.47 -1.94
CA MET A 139 -8.85 -8.37 -1.93
C MET A 139 -8.98 -7.58 -3.22
N ASN A 140 -8.36 -6.42 -3.26
CA ASN A 140 -8.21 -5.62 -4.46
C ASN A 140 -6.76 -5.20 -4.62
N TRP A 141 -6.27 -5.15 -5.85
CA TRP A 141 -5.05 -4.50 -6.24
C TRP A 141 -5.35 -3.20 -6.97
N TYR A 142 -4.81 -2.10 -6.50
CA TYR A 142 -4.78 -0.85 -7.23
C TYR A 142 -3.39 -0.61 -7.80
N TYR A 143 -3.32 -0.28 -9.08
CA TYR A 143 -2.11 0.16 -9.76
C TYR A 143 -2.45 1.39 -10.59
N GLY A 144 -2.06 2.56 -10.12
CA GLY A 144 -2.47 3.79 -10.78
C GLY A 144 -1.83 5.05 -10.23
N PRO A 145 -2.30 6.21 -10.72
CA PRO A 145 -1.76 7.49 -10.29
C PRO A 145 -2.06 7.77 -8.81
N THR A 146 -1.13 8.46 -8.14
CA THR A 146 -1.32 9.01 -6.80
C THR A 146 -2.14 10.30 -6.91
N ASP A 147 -3.39 10.17 -7.36
CA ASP A 147 -4.31 11.29 -7.61
C ASP A 147 -5.46 11.26 -6.60
N TYR A 148 -5.69 12.39 -5.93
CA TYR A 148 -6.69 12.52 -4.88
C TYR A 148 -8.10 12.14 -5.36
N LYS A 149 -8.54 12.64 -6.54
CA LYS A 149 -9.89 12.40 -7.03
C LYS A 149 -10.11 10.93 -7.41
N ILE A 150 -9.12 10.33 -8.07
CA ILE A 150 -9.18 8.93 -8.45
C ILE A 150 -9.24 8.05 -7.21
N LEU A 151 -8.36 8.27 -6.24
CA LEU A 151 -8.29 7.47 -5.03
C LEU A 151 -9.55 7.65 -4.16
N ASN A 152 -10.01 8.89 -4.01
CA ASN A 152 -11.25 9.19 -3.27
C ASN A 152 -12.50 8.57 -3.91
N SER A 153 -12.53 8.40 -5.24
CA SER A 153 -13.68 7.81 -5.94
C SER A 153 -13.97 6.36 -5.56
N TYR A 154 -13.00 5.64 -5.01
CA TYR A 154 -13.17 4.27 -4.54
C TYR A 154 -13.85 4.16 -3.17
N ASN A 155 -13.99 5.27 -2.42
CA ASN A 155 -14.63 5.31 -1.08
C ASN A 155 -14.04 4.29 -0.08
N LYS A 156 -12.71 4.15 -0.08
CA LYS A 156 -11.95 3.21 0.75
C LYS A 156 -10.79 3.89 1.50
N ASN A 157 -10.90 5.18 1.80
CA ASN A 157 -9.90 6.03 2.46
C ASN A 157 -8.54 6.10 1.74
N LEU A 158 -8.49 5.72 0.46
CA LEU A 158 -7.23 5.69 -0.29
C LEU A 158 -6.68 7.09 -0.58
N ASP A 159 -7.52 8.11 -0.54
CA ASP A 159 -7.13 9.51 -0.71
C ASP A 159 -6.27 10.04 0.45
N GLU A 160 -6.29 9.39 1.61
CA GLU A 160 -5.44 9.76 2.75
C GLU A 160 -3.93 9.56 2.47
N ILE A 161 -3.56 8.70 1.50
CA ILE A 161 -2.17 8.54 1.08
C ILE A 161 -1.63 9.76 0.31
N VAL A 162 -2.52 10.64 -0.18
CA VAL A 162 -2.12 11.86 -0.91
C VAL A 162 -1.82 12.98 0.09
N PRO A 163 -0.58 13.50 0.13
CA PRO A 163 -0.22 14.53 1.10
C PRO A 163 -0.83 15.88 0.73
N LEU A 164 -2.03 16.17 1.21
CA LEU A 164 -2.72 17.46 0.99
C LEU A 164 -2.19 18.60 1.86
N GLY A 165 -1.18 18.34 2.70
CA GLY A 165 -0.64 19.28 3.67
C GLY A 165 -1.16 19.07 5.08
N TRP A 166 -0.55 19.73 6.06
CA TRP A 166 -0.83 19.54 7.49
C TRP A 166 -1.90 20.51 8.01
N GLY A 167 -2.77 20.03 8.88
CA GLY A 167 -3.71 20.83 9.64
C GLY A 167 -4.63 21.69 8.75
N ILE A 168 -4.61 23.00 8.96
CA ILE A 168 -5.47 23.95 8.25
C ILE A 168 -5.20 23.98 6.74
N PHE A 169 -3.98 23.74 6.31
CA PHE A 169 -3.62 23.68 4.89
C PHE A 169 -4.22 22.44 4.18
N GLY A 170 -4.25 21.30 4.84
CA GLY A 170 -4.94 20.11 4.34
C GLY A 170 -6.43 20.33 4.16
N TRP A 171 -7.09 20.96 5.15
CA TRP A 171 -8.50 21.34 5.06
C TRP A 171 -8.77 22.33 3.91
N ILE A 172 -7.96 23.40 3.79
CA ILE A 172 -8.10 24.40 2.72
C ILE A 172 -7.92 23.74 1.35
N ASN A 173 -6.92 22.88 1.17
CA ASN A 173 -6.71 22.17 -0.08
C ASN A 173 -7.90 21.28 -0.43
N ARG A 174 -8.39 20.49 0.52
CA ARG A 174 -9.51 19.56 0.31
C ARG A 174 -10.82 20.26 -0.02
N TYR A 175 -11.17 21.32 0.69
CA TYR A 175 -12.50 21.94 0.62
C TYR A 175 -12.55 23.26 -0.19
N LEU A 176 -11.43 23.88 -0.47
CA LEU A 176 -11.37 25.14 -1.23
C LEU A 176 -10.64 24.97 -2.55
N PHE A 177 -9.35 24.56 -2.54
CA PHE A 177 -8.57 24.55 -3.78
C PHE A 177 -8.99 23.41 -4.73
N ILE A 178 -9.16 22.20 -4.28
CA ILE A 178 -9.55 21.08 -5.15
C ILE A 178 -10.89 21.33 -5.84
N PRO A 179 -11.98 21.79 -5.16
CA PRO A 179 -13.25 22.08 -5.81
C PRO A 179 -13.23 23.30 -6.75
N VAL A 180 -12.36 24.28 -6.51
CA VAL A 180 -12.34 25.55 -7.27
C VAL A 180 -11.47 25.45 -8.51
N PHE A 181 -10.37 24.71 -8.46
CA PHE A 181 -9.38 24.64 -9.56
C PHE A 181 -9.43 23.33 -10.36
N ASN A 182 -10.46 22.53 -10.14
CA ASN A 182 -10.72 21.30 -10.86
C ASN A 182 -12.12 21.32 -11.53
#